data_e1d8c160a270b5162b0e376dc77613bc
#
_entry.id   e1d8c160a270b5162b0e376dc77613bc
#
_cell.length_a   1.000
_cell.length_b   1.000
_cell.length_c   1.000
_cell.angle_alpha   90.00
_cell.angle_beta   90.00
_cell.angle_gamma   90.00
#
_symmetry.space_group_name_H-M   'P 1'
#
loop_
_entity.id
_entity.type
_entity.pdbx_description
1 polymer ?
#
loop_
_entity_poly.entity_id
_entity_poly.type
_entity_poly.pdbx_seq_one_letter_code
_entity_poly.pdbx_strand_id
1 'polypeptide(L)' 'MNPLNPKKLLLTKWTAVKPIAKQKHFLVSRVIEPDLPTDPVVSVEIEAVFAKTTQFIAWRELQDHSAWRQGWV' A
#
# COMPACT_ATOMS: atom_id res chain seq x y z
N MET A 1 7.83 -10.75 -7.87
CA MET A 1 7.16 -9.45 -7.99
C MET A 1 5.65 -9.65 -7.92
N ASN A 2 4.96 -8.81 -7.16
CA ASN A 2 3.50 -8.85 -7.09
C ASN A 2 2.91 -8.10 -8.29
N PRO A 3 2.17 -8.75 -9.19
CA PRO A 3 1.53 -8.04 -10.31
C PRO A 3 0.35 -7.21 -9.78
N LEU A 4 0.46 -5.90 -9.90
CA LEU A 4 -0.53 -4.98 -9.33
C LEU A 4 -1.02 -3.98 -10.37
N ASN A 5 -2.30 -3.62 -10.24
CA ASN A 5 -2.88 -2.49 -10.95
C ASN A 5 -3.15 -1.40 -9.91
N PRO A 6 -2.45 -0.25 -9.98
CA PRO A 6 -2.59 0.79 -8.96
C PRO A 6 -4.02 1.30 -8.79
N LYS A 7 -4.84 1.25 -9.83
CA LYS A 7 -6.23 1.70 -9.76
C LYS A 7 -7.13 0.73 -8.98
N LYS A 8 -6.66 -0.50 -8.74
CA LYS A 8 -7.41 -1.53 -8.01
C LYS A 8 -6.86 -1.80 -6.63
N LEU A 9 -5.96 -0.96 -6.14
CA LEU A 9 -5.33 -1.16 -4.83
C LEU A 9 -6.17 -0.72 -3.65
N LEU A 10 -7.19 0.13 -3.88
CA LEU A 10 -8.02 0.64 -2.79
C LEU A 10 -8.60 -0.51 -1.97
N LEU A 11 -8.44 -0.41 -0.64
CA LEU A 11 -8.92 -1.37 0.36
C LEU A 11 -8.26 -2.76 0.27
N THR A 12 -7.17 -2.89 -0.46
CA THR A 12 -6.41 -4.13 -0.45
C THR A 12 -5.60 -4.26 0.84
N LYS A 13 -5.43 -5.51 1.28
CA LYS A 13 -4.79 -5.85 2.56
C LYS A 13 -3.34 -6.24 2.32
N TRP A 14 -2.46 -5.79 3.22
CA TRP A 14 -1.02 -6.02 3.09
C TRP A 14 -0.40 -6.35 4.42
N THR A 15 0.68 -7.13 4.38
CA THR A 15 1.48 -7.47 5.55
C THR A 15 2.91 -7.04 5.31
N ALA A 16 3.45 -6.22 6.22
CA ALA A 16 4.85 -5.84 6.15
C ALA A 16 5.72 -7.02 6.55
N VAL A 17 6.64 -7.42 5.66
CA VAL A 17 7.57 -8.52 5.94
C VAL A 17 8.46 -8.14 7.12
N LYS A 18 8.89 -6.87 7.17
CA LYS A 18 9.59 -6.31 8.32
C LYS A 18 8.67 -5.29 8.97
N PRO A 19 8.11 -5.57 10.16
CA PRO A 19 7.14 -4.66 10.79
C PRO A 19 7.69 -3.25 10.92
N ILE A 20 6.84 -2.27 10.61
CA ILE A 20 7.17 -0.85 10.69
C ILE A 20 6.57 -0.30 11.99
N ALA A 21 7.42 0.22 12.88
CA ALA A 21 6.98 0.74 14.18
C ALA A 21 6.10 -0.28 14.92
N LYS A 22 6.47 -1.56 14.88
CA LYS A 22 5.75 -2.69 15.46
C LYS A 22 4.39 -2.98 14.80
N GLN A 23 4.10 -2.34 13.67
CA GLN A 23 2.87 -2.59 12.92
C GLN A 23 3.17 -3.54 11.77
N LYS A 24 2.34 -4.56 11.64
CA LYS A 24 2.51 -5.62 10.64
C LYS A 24 1.43 -5.58 9.56
N HIS A 25 0.17 -5.39 9.95
CA HIS A 25 -0.95 -5.40 9.03
C HIS A 25 -1.35 -4.02 8.58
N PHE A 26 -1.46 -3.83 7.27
CA PHE A 26 -1.78 -2.57 6.65
C PHE A 26 -2.87 -2.73 5.61
N LEU A 27 -3.49 -1.62 5.28
CA LEU A 27 -4.59 -1.53 4.32
C LEU A 27 -4.34 -0.31 3.45
N VAL A 28 -4.54 -0.43 2.14
CA VAL A 28 -4.52 0.75 1.28
C VAL A 28 -5.81 1.51 1.51
N SER A 29 -5.71 2.63 2.21
CA SER A 29 -6.87 3.44 2.60
C SER A 29 -7.28 4.43 1.52
N ARG A 30 -6.34 4.78 0.63
CA ARG A 30 -6.63 5.71 -0.46
C ARG A 30 -5.59 5.56 -1.57
N VAL A 31 -6.05 5.64 -2.81
CA VAL A 31 -5.19 5.76 -3.99
C VAL A 31 -5.14 7.24 -4.32
N ILE A 32 -3.92 7.80 -4.39
CA ILE A 32 -3.76 9.24 -4.63
C ILE A 32 -3.87 9.50 -6.13
N GLU A 33 -4.95 10.19 -6.52
CA GLU A 33 -5.18 10.53 -7.91
C GLU A 33 -4.22 11.63 -8.36
N PRO A 34 -3.62 11.51 -9.56
CA PRO A 34 -2.80 12.58 -10.09
C PRO A 34 -3.64 13.79 -10.49
N ASP A 35 -3.01 14.97 -10.57
CA ASP A 35 -3.70 16.20 -10.96
C ASP A 35 -4.30 16.11 -12.36
N LEU A 36 -3.61 15.43 -13.28
CA LEU A 36 -4.07 15.24 -14.65
C LEU A 36 -4.51 13.79 -14.84
N PRO A 37 -5.70 13.54 -15.45
CA PRO A 37 -6.19 12.18 -15.66
C PRO A 37 -5.27 11.31 -16.53
N THR A 38 -4.41 11.94 -17.31
CA THR A 38 -3.46 11.23 -18.18
C THR A 38 -2.20 10.79 -17.45
N ASP A 39 -1.95 11.34 -16.26
CA ASP A 39 -0.78 10.97 -15.49
C ASP A 39 -1.00 9.64 -14.75
N PRO A 40 0.05 8.85 -14.57
CA PRO A 40 -0.07 7.59 -13.81
C PRO A 40 -0.20 7.85 -12.32
N VAL A 41 -0.85 6.93 -11.61
CA VAL A 41 -0.86 6.93 -10.16
C VAL A 41 0.57 6.61 -9.69
N VAL A 42 1.06 7.40 -8.74
CA VAL A 42 2.41 7.23 -8.18
C VAL A 42 2.37 6.79 -6.73
N SER A 43 1.44 7.35 -5.95
CA SER A 43 1.42 7.17 -4.50
C SER A 43 0.08 6.60 -4.03
N VAL A 44 0.15 5.88 -2.91
CA VAL A 44 -1.04 5.41 -2.19
C VAL A 44 -0.87 5.75 -0.71
N GLU A 45 -2.00 5.88 -0.02
CA GLU A 45 -2.01 6.00 1.43
C GLU A 45 -2.23 4.62 2.02
N ILE A 46 -1.40 4.24 2.97
CA ILE A 46 -1.58 2.99 3.71
C ILE A 46 -1.88 3.31 5.16
N GLU A 47 -2.73 2.49 5.77
CA GLU A 47 -3.12 2.63 7.17
C GLU A 47 -2.70 1.39 7.94
N ALA A 48 -2.01 1.59 9.06
CA ALA A 48 -1.72 0.51 9.99
C ALA A 48 -3.04 0.15 10.69
N VAL A 49 -3.51 -1.07 10.48
CA VAL A 49 -4.86 -1.48 10.92
C VAL A 49 -5.04 -1.34 12.42
N PHE A 50 -4.05 -1.75 13.18
CA PHE A 50 -4.16 -1.74 14.65
C PHE A 50 -4.01 -0.34 15.22
N ALA A 51 -2.98 0.40 14.77
CA ALA A 51 -2.67 1.72 15.32
C ALA A 51 -3.51 2.85 14.72
N LYS A 52 -4.15 2.60 13.56
CA LYS A 52 -4.91 3.61 12.82
C LYS A 52 -4.07 4.78 12.33
N THR A 53 -2.76 4.59 12.19
CA THR A 53 -1.86 5.60 11.66
C THR A 53 -1.73 5.42 10.15
N THR A 54 -1.60 6.53 9.42
CA THR A 54 -1.50 6.52 7.96
C THR A 54 -0.17 7.08 7.49
N GLN A 55 0.27 6.64 6.32
CA GLN A 55 1.44 7.20 5.65
C GLN A 55 1.30 7.03 4.14
N PHE A 56 2.05 7.83 3.40
CA PHE A 56 2.07 7.74 1.94
C PHE A 56 3.30 6.98 1.49
N ILE A 57 3.11 6.07 0.55
CA ILE A 57 4.22 5.35 -0.09
C ILE A 57 4.00 5.32 -1.59
N ALA A 58 5.08 5.08 -2.35
CA ALA A 58 4.94 4.80 -3.77
C ALA A 58 4.24 3.44 -3.90
N TRP A 59 3.21 3.34 -4.76
CA TRP A 59 2.48 2.08 -4.91
C TRP A 59 3.39 0.94 -5.37
N ARG A 60 4.48 1.27 -6.04
CA ARG A 60 5.45 0.28 -6.52
C ARG A 60 6.17 -0.44 -5.39
N GLU A 61 6.23 0.14 -4.20
CA GLU A 61 6.80 -0.54 -3.04
C GLU A 61 6.03 -1.80 -2.69
N LEU A 62 4.72 -1.82 -2.96
CA LEU A 62 3.89 -3.00 -2.72
C LEU A 62 4.20 -4.15 -3.70
N GLN A 63 4.88 -3.88 -4.81
CA GLN A 63 5.30 -4.90 -5.74
C GLN A 63 6.52 -5.68 -5.23
N ASP A 64 7.23 -5.13 -4.26
CA ASP A 64 8.42 -5.76 -3.70
C ASP A 64 8.00 -6.79 -2.65
N HIS A 65 8.01 -8.06 -3.03
CA HIS A 65 7.58 -9.14 -2.15
C HIS A 65 8.60 -9.44 -1.04
N SER A 66 9.78 -8.83 -1.07
CA SER A 66 10.70 -8.91 0.06
C SER A 66 10.32 -7.92 1.17
N ALA A 67 9.49 -6.93 0.86
CA ALA A 67 9.03 -5.92 1.81
C ALA A 67 7.57 -6.11 2.19
N TRP A 68 6.73 -6.57 1.26
CA TRP A 68 5.30 -6.66 1.44
C TRP A 68 4.74 -7.99 0.96
N ARG A 69 3.79 -8.53 1.71
CA ARG A 69 2.98 -9.68 1.31
C ARG A 69 1.54 -9.26 1.15
N GLN A 70 0.89 -9.78 0.12
CA GLN A 70 -0.52 -9.52 -0.13
C GLN A 70 -1.38 -10.28 0.88
N GLY A 71 -2.44 -9.62 1.38
CA GLY A 71 -3.30 -10.18 2.43
C GLY A 71 -2.72 -9.99 3.82
N TRP A 72 -3.48 -10.38 4.82
CA TRP A 72 -3.03 -10.38 6.22
C TRP A 72 -2.63 -11.79 6.61
N VAL A 73 -1.34 -11.99 6.80
CA VAL A 73 -0.75 -13.30 7.12
C VAL A 73 0.00 -13.27 8.44
#